data_ffc17fdb62a5e03831a5f041e9867b91
#
_entry.id   ffc17fdb62a5e03831a5f041e9867b91
#
_cell.length_a   1.000
_cell.length_b   1.000
_cell.length_c   1.000
_cell.angle_alpha   90.00
_cell.angle_beta   90.00
_cell.angle_gamma   90.00
#
_symmetry.space_group_name_H-M   'P 1'
#
loop_
_entity.id
_entity.type
_entity.pdbx_description
1 polymer ?
#
loop_
_entity_poly.entity_id
_entity_poly.type
_entity_poly.pdbx_seq_one_letter_code
_entity_poly.pdbx_strand_id
1 'polypeptide(L)'
;LISRVLVANRSEIALRVIRTARDLGITSIAVYADSDRDAQFVTEADEAYALGGTAYAETYMNADKLLDVAARSHADAVHPGYGFLSEIPGFAQAVLDAGIVWIGPSPQVLDALGDKIKARRLAESVDVAPVAGISGPVTSRTLVDDFVAANGYPIVTKKADGGGGRGITVMESDEDLDLFFAAHGHETDGFFVERFIRTARHVETQCARDSHGSFAVISTRDCSVQRRNQKLIEEAPAPALPEGVEETLVDWSRRLFEAVGYVGLGTCEFLVEGDGCVSFLEVNPRLQVEHTVSEEVTGLDLVEQQLRIASGEPMAEAPAPRAHSFEFRITCEDPASGMIPSTGTVTRLRWPLGHGVRIESGINEGVTVTPDFDPMLAKLVVTAPSREAAIARARRALAELDIKGVATPAALYSSVVALDEFSPHVPSTRWFEDSXXXXXXX
;
A
#
# COMPACT_ATOMS: atom_id res chain seq x y z
N LEU A 1 -4.03 -9.46 -26.43
CA LEU A 1 -3.14 -10.27 -25.60
C LEU A 1 -1.85 -9.50 -25.34
N ILE A 2 -1.43 -9.42 -24.08
CA ILE A 2 -0.26 -8.62 -23.72
C ILE A 2 1.02 -9.38 -24.02
N SER A 3 1.90 -8.80 -24.81
CA SER A 3 3.18 -9.44 -25.09
C SER A 3 4.37 -8.56 -24.74
N ARG A 4 4.17 -7.24 -24.56
CA ARG A 4 5.26 -6.31 -24.25
C ARG A 4 4.73 -5.30 -23.22
N VAL A 5 5.26 -5.38 -22.01
CA VAL A 5 4.74 -4.52 -20.92
C VAL A 5 5.80 -3.50 -20.51
N LEU A 6 5.42 -2.24 -20.50
CA LEU A 6 6.25 -1.19 -19.95
C LEU A 6 5.91 -1.05 -18.46
N VAL A 7 6.92 -1.12 -17.61
CA VAL A 7 6.75 -1.00 -16.19
C VAL A 7 7.09 0.44 -15.78
N ALA A 8 6.07 1.22 -15.47
CA ALA A 8 6.21 2.66 -15.19
C ALA A 8 6.47 2.86 -13.71
N ASN A 9 7.57 2.30 -13.23
CA ASN A 9 7.92 2.36 -11.82
C ASN A 9 9.38 1.96 -11.67
N ARG A 10 9.86 1.91 -10.44
CA ARG A 10 11.26 1.64 -10.18
C ARG A 10 11.42 0.68 -9.01
N SER A 11 12.66 0.22 -8.83
CA SER A 11 13.10 -0.48 -7.64
C SER A 11 12.37 -1.81 -7.45
N GLU A 12 12.02 -2.17 -6.21
CA GLU A 12 11.54 -3.51 -5.95
C GLU A 12 10.24 -3.83 -6.69
N ILE A 13 9.34 -2.84 -6.81
CA ILE A 13 8.08 -3.15 -7.49
C ILE A 13 8.27 -3.33 -8.99
N ALA A 14 9.18 -2.59 -9.59
CA ALA A 14 9.47 -2.80 -11.00
C ALA A 14 10.05 -4.20 -11.21
N LEU A 15 10.99 -4.61 -10.37
CA LEU A 15 11.56 -5.94 -10.49
C LEU A 15 10.51 -7.02 -10.26
N ARG A 16 9.59 -6.79 -9.32
CA ARG A 16 8.50 -7.73 -9.04
C ARG A 16 7.66 -7.99 -10.30
N VAL A 17 7.29 -6.91 -10.98
CA VAL A 17 6.48 -7.04 -12.20
C VAL A 17 7.30 -7.71 -13.31
N ILE A 18 8.57 -7.32 -13.45
CA ILE A 18 9.45 -7.89 -14.46
C ILE A 18 9.58 -9.41 -14.30
N ARG A 19 9.68 -9.88 -13.05
CA ARG A 19 9.80 -11.31 -12.81
C ARG A 19 8.57 -12.09 -13.27
N THR A 20 7.38 -11.58 -12.98
CA THR A 20 6.17 -12.25 -13.45
C THR A 20 6.07 -12.20 -14.96
N ALA A 21 6.42 -11.05 -15.57
CA ALA A 21 6.41 -10.97 -17.03
C ALA A 21 7.33 -12.03 -17.63
N ARG A 22 8.53 -12.19 -17.06
CA ARG A 22 9.46 -13.20 -17.54
C ARG A 22 8.87 -14.61 -17.42
N ASP A 23 8.27 -14.92 -16.29
CA ASP A 23 7.67 -16.24 -16.10
C ASP A 23 6.59 -16.53 -17.13
N LEU A 24 5.92 -15.49 -17.63
CA LEU A 24 4.81 -15.65 -18.59
C LEU A 24 5.25 -15.49 -20.03
N GLY A 25 6.54 -15.26 -20.29
CA GLY A 25 7.02 -15.06 -21.63
C GLY A 25 6.67 -13.70 -22.21
N ILE A 26 6.38 -12.72 -21.36
CA ILE A 26 6.06 -11.36 -21.78
C ILE A 26 7.34 -10.54 -21.72
N THR A 27 7.61 -9.78 -22.78
CA THR A 27 8.78 -8.91 -22.82
C THR A 27 8.57 -7.73 -21.86
N SER A 28 9.54 -7.53 -20.98
CA SER A 28 9.48 -6.42 -20.02
C SER A 28 10.32 -5.25 -20.49
N ILE A 29 9.76 -4.04 -20.33
CA ILE A 29 10.41 -2.80 -20.75
C ILE A 29 10.52 -1.93 -19.50
N ALA A 30 11.76 -1.65 -19.08
CA ALA A 30 12.00 -0.80 -17.93
C ALA A 30 12.30 0.62 -18.39
N VAL A 31 12.01 1.57 -17.52
CA VAL A 31 12.42 2.96 -17.69
C VAL A 31 13.23 3.36 -16.47
N TYR A 32 14.15 4.29 -16.62
CA TYR A 32 14.99 4.60 -15.47
C TYR A 32 15.50 6.04 -15.44
N ALA A 33 15.53 6.58 -14.23
CA ALA A 33 16.24 7.83 -13.95
C ALA A 33 17.74 7.57 -13.99
N ASP A 34 18.51 8.65 -14.17
CA ASP A 34 19.96 8.49 -14.27
C ASP A 34 20.55 7.78 -13.05
N SER A 35 20.02 8.05 -11.86
CA SER A 35 20.54 7.42 -10.64
C SER A 35 20.19 5.94 -10.53
N ASP A 36 19.25 5.45 -11.33
CA ASP A 36 18.85 4.04 -11.31
C ASP A 36 19.50 3.24 -12.44
N ARG A 37 20.41 3.82 -13.20
CA ARG A 37 20.95 3.17 -14.40
C ARG A 37 21.45 1.74 -14.14
N ASP A 38 22.11 1.54 -13.01
CA ASP A 38 22.69 0.24 -12.70
C ASP A 38 21.85 -0.61 -11.77
N ALA A 39 20.60 -0.19 -11.50
CA ALA A 39 19.73 -0.92 -10.60
C ALA A 39 19.35 -2.28 -11.19
N GLN A 40 19.05 -3.22 -10.30
CA GLN A 40 18.75 -4.57 -10.72
C GLN A 40 17.55 -4.64 -11.66
N PHE A 41 16.51 -3.82 -11.38
CA PHE A 41 15.34 -3.89 -12.25
C PHE A 41 15.65 -3.48 -13.69
N VAL A 42 16.64 -2.61 -13.86
CA VAL A 42 17.05 -2.18 -15.20
C VAL A 42 17.79 -3.28 -15.91
N THR A 43 18.72 -3.93 -15.22
CA THR A 43 19.53 -4.98 -15.85
C THR A 43 18.73 -6.26 -16.08
N GLU A 44 17.71 -6.52 -15.27
CA GLU A 44 16.90 -7.73 -15.44
C GLU A 44 15.81 -7.59 -16.49
N ALA A 45 15.41 -6.37 -16.83
CA ALA A 45 14.39 -6.17 -17.84
C ALA A 45 14.91 -6.60 -19.21
N ASP A 46 14.01 -6.98 -20.11
CA ASP A 46 14.41 -7.34 -21.47
C ASP A 46 14.91 -6.13 -22.23
N GLU A 47 14.29 -4.97 -22.01
CA GLU A 47 14.70 -3.71 -22.62
C GLU A 47 14.65 -2.63 -21.55
N ALA A 48 15.48 -1.62 -21.69
CA ALA A 48 15.49 -0.51 -20.73
C ALA A 48 15.77 0.79 -21.46
N TYR A 49 15.07 1.84 -21.05
CA TYR A 49 15.16 3.14 -21.70
C TYR A 49 15.41 4.22 -20.67
N ALA A 50 16.40 5.05 -20.92
CA ALA A 50 16.68 6.18 -20.03
C ALA A 50 15.61 7.25 -20.18
N LEU A 51 15.17 7.81 -19.05
CA LEU A 51 14.21 8.91 -19.07
C LEU A 51 14.87 10.27 -19.12
N GLY A 52 16.17 10.34 -18.78
CA GLY A 52 16.90 11.60 -18.81
C GLY A 52 16.53 12.48 -17.64
N GLY A 53 17.40 12.51 -16.64
CA GLY A 53 17.17 13.30 -15.43
C GLY A 53 17.21 12.46 -14.20
N THR A 54 17.06 13.10 -13.05
CA THR A 54 17.12 12.41 -11.76
C THR A 54 15.88 12.63 -10.91
N ALA A 55 15.31 13.84 -10.92
CA ALA A 55 14.14 14.13 -10.10
C ALA A 55 12.94 13.33 -10.56
N TYR A 56 12.08 12.96 -9.64
CA TYR A 56 10.88 12.21 -9.99
C TYR A 56 10.00 12.96 -10.99
N ALA A 57 9.90 14.29 -10.83
CA ALA A 57 9.11 15.08 -11.77
C ALA A 57 9.63 15.02 -13.20
N GLU A 58 10.94 14.80 -13.35
CA GLU A 58 11.57 14.68 -14.66
C GLU A 58 11.50 13.25 -15.21
N THR A 59 11.19 12.28 -14.37
CA THR A 59 11.35 10.88 -14.73
C THR A 59 10.07 10.09 -14.48
N TYR A 60 9.95 9.46 -13.33
CA TYR A 60 8.84 8.52 -13.09
C TYR A 60 7.48 9.21 -12.97
N MET A 61 7.47 10.52 -12.76
CA MET A 61 6.24 11.31 -12.74
C MET A 61 6.02 12.09 -14.03
N ASN A 62 6.86 11.86 -15.04
CA ASN A 62 6.75 12.60 -16.31
C ASN A 62 5.98 11.75 -17.32
N ALA A 63 4.69 12.02 -17.43
CA ALA A 63 3.80 11.24 -18.29
C ALA A 63 4.25 11.26 -19.74
N ASP A 64 4.68 12.43 -20.25
CA ASP A 64 5.06 12.56 -21.65
C ASP A 64 6.26 11.67 -21.97
N LYS A 65 7.26 11.62 -21.08
CA LYS A 65 8.42 10.76 -21.31
C LYS A 65 8.05 9.29 -21.27
N LEU A 66 7.18 8.92 -20.34
CA LEU A 66 6.75 7.52 -20.24
C LEU A 66 5.98 7.10 -21.49
N LEU A 67 5.11 7.97 -21.98
CA LEU A 67 4.35 7.65 -23.18
C LEU A 67 5.26 7.60 -24.41
N ASP A 68 6.28 8.44 -24.46
CA ASP A 68 7.25 8.41 -25.53
C ASP A 68 7.97 7.07 -25.56
N VAL A 69 8.41 6.57 -24.41
CA VAL A 69 9.06 5.27 -24.36
C VAL A 69 8.08 4.17 -24.74
N ALA A 70 6.83 4.28 -24.30
CA ALA A 70 5.84 3.27 -24.66
C ALA A 70 5.69 3.17 -26.19
N ALA A 71 5.69 4.32 -26.86
CA ALA A 71 5.58 4.35 -28.32
C ALA A 71 6.83 3.78 -28.98
N ARG A 72 8.01 4.24 -28.56
CA ARG A 72 9.26 3.81 -29.17
C ARG A 72 9.55 2.33 -28.97
N SER A 73 9.15 1.80 -27.82
CA SER A 73 9.39 0.40 -27.48
C SER A 73 8.31 -0.53 -27.99
N HIS A 74 7.26 0.02 -28.59
CA HIS A 74 6.11 -0.76 -29.06
C HIS A 74 5.46 -1.53 -27.92
N ALA A 75 5.39 -0.91 -26.73
CA ALA A 75 4.70 -1.52 -25.61
C ALA A 75 3.22 -1.69 -25.92
N ASP A 76 2.64 -2.82 -25.54
CA ASP A 76 1.22 -3.00 -25.72
C ASP A 76 0.45 -2.90 -24.40
N ALA A 77 1.18 -2.74 -23.29
CA ALA A 77 0.55 -2.52 -21.99
C ALA A 77 1.48 -1.71 -21.09
N VAL A 78 0.89 -1.02 -20.12
CA VAL A 78 1.64 -0.29 -19.09
C VAL A 78 1.19 -0.78 -17.73
N HIS A 79 2.14 -1.18 -16.90
CA HIS A 79 1.89 -1.53 -15.50
C HIS A 79 2.47 -0.42 -14.64
N PRO A 80 1.65 0.29 -13.86
CA PRO A 80 2.14 1.45 -13.12
C PRO A 80 2.74 1.13 -11.74
N GLY A 81 2.64 -0.11 -11.28
CA GLY A 81 3.06 -0.43 -9.93
C GLY A 81 2.20 0.27 -8.89
N TYR A 82 2.85 0.83 -7.90
CA TYR A 82 2.18 1.66 -6.89
C TYR A 82 2.92 2.99 -6.77
N GLY A 83 2.23 4.01 -6.28
CA GLY A 83 2.80 5.35 -6.22
C GLY A 83 2.93 5.97 -7.60
N PHE A 84 3.70 7.03 -7.68
CA PHE A 84 3.94 7.76 -8.92
C PHE A 84 2.62 8.03 -9.65
N LEU A 85 2.48 7.55 -10.87
CA LEU A 85 1.29 7.84 -11.69
C LEU A 85 0.23 6.77 -11.62
N SER A 86 0.36 5.81 -10.69
CA SER A 86 -0.54 4.65 -10.66
C SER A 86 -2.00 5.02 -10.39
N GLU A 87 -2.27 6.13 -9.73
CA GLU A 87 -3.63 6.53 -9.40
C GLU A 87 -4.05 7.82 -10.10
N ILE A 88 -3.33 8.22 -11.14
CA ILE A 88 -3.59 9.48 -11.84
C ILE A 88 -4.50 9.21 -13.04
N PRO A 89 -5.77 9.65 -13.00
CA PRO A 89 -6.69 9.34 -14.10
C PRO A 89 -6.21 9.87 -15.45
N GLY A 90 -5.57 11.03 -15.47
CA GLY A 90 -5.09 11.60 -16.73
C GLY A 90 -4.02 10.73 -17.39
N PHE A 91 -3.15 10.13 -16.60
CA PHE A 91 -2.12 9.25 -17.18
C PHE A 91 -2.75 7.97 -17.71
N ALA A 92 -3.66 7.37 -16.95
CA ALA A 92 -4.34 6.17 -17.42
C ALA A 92 -5.09 6.45 -18.73
N GLN A 93 -5.76 7.60 -18.80
CA GLN A 93 -6.48 7.98 -20.02
C GLN A 93 -5.52 8.15 -21.19
N ALA A 94 -4.37 8.78 -20.95
CA ALA A 94 -3.40 9.00 -22.02
C ALA A 94 -2.84 7.67 -22.54
N VAL A 95 -2.63 6.70 -21.64
CA VAL A 95 -2.20 5.37 -22.06
C VAL A 95 -3.26 4.73 -22.97
N LEU A 96 -4.53 4.79 -22.55
CA LEU A 96 -5.61 4.24 -23.35
C LEU A 96 -5.76 4.98 -24.69
N ASP A 97 -5.63 6.30 -24.68
CA ASP A 97 -5.74 7.08 -25.92
C ASP A 97 -4.63 6.72 -26.91
N ALA A 98 -3.49 6.25 -26.43
CA ALA A 98 -2.41 5.81 -27.30
C ALA A 98 -2.63 4.39 -27.81
N GLY A 99 -3.75 3.76 -27.49
CA GLY A 99 -4.04 2.40 -27.93
C GLY A 99 -3.33 1.33 -27.13
N ILE A 100 -2.92 1.66 -25.92
CA ILE A 100 -2.12 0.77 -25.08
C ILE A 100 -2.98 0.34 -23.89
N VAL A 101 -2.87 -0.92 -23.49
CA VAL A 101 -3.62 -1.46 -22.37
C VAL A 101 -3.09 -0.84 -21.07
N TRP A 102 -4.01 -0.30 -20.27
CA TRP A 102 -3.70 0.17 -18.93
C TRP A 102 -3.98 -0.97 -17.96
N ILE A 103 -2.97 -1.39 -17.22
CA ILE A 103 -3.14 -2.47 -16.26
C ILE A 103 -3.57 -1.84 -14.94
N GLY A 104 -4.86 -1.77 -14.75
CA GLY A 104 -5.47 -1.12 -13.60
C GLY A 104 -6.91 -0.76 -13.91
N PRO A 105 -7.60 -0.17 -12.96
CA PRO A 105 -8.99 0.22 -13.21
C PRO A 105 -9.06 1.42 -14.15
N SER A 106 -10.23 1.68 -14.69
CA SER A 106 -10.44 2.73 -15.68
C SER A 106 -10.13 4.11 -15.08
N PRO A 107 -9.85 5.10 -15.96
CA PRO A 107 -9.67 6.46 -15.47
C PRO A 107 -10.87 6.97 -14.66
N GLN A 108 -12.08 6.57 -15.04
CA GLN A 108 -13.28 6.99 -14.33
C GLN A 108 -13.30 6.42 -12.92
N VAL A 109 -12.89 5.17 -12.77
CA VAL A 109 -12.81 4.53 -11.45
C VAL A 109 -11.71 5.18 -10.61
N LEU A 110 -10.56 5.47 -11.22
CA LEU A 110 -9.49 6.16 -10.50
C LEU A 110 -9.95 7.51 -9.98
N ASP A 111 -10.70 8.24 -10.79
CA ASP A 111 -11.22 9.54 -10.37
C ASP A 111 -12.22 9.40 -9.23
N ALA A 112 -13.12 8.44 -9.32
CA ALA A 112 -14.16 8.25 -8.31
C ALA A 112 -13.57 7.83 -6.97
N LEU A 113 -12.51 7.04 -6.97
CA LEU A 113 -11.95 6.48 -5.74
C LEU A 113 -10.77 7.30 -5.21
N GLY A 114 -10.17 8.15 -6.04
CA GLY A 114 -9.02 8.94 -5.62
C GLY A 114 -9.36 10.18 -4.82
N ASP A 115 -10.61 10.60 -4.85
CA ASP A 115 -11.08 11.75 -4.08
C ASP A 115 -11.79 11.19 -2.85
N LYS A 116 -11.29 11.55 -1.66
CA LYS A 116 -11.81 10.97 -0.41
C LYS A 116 -13.28 11.31 -0.18
N ILE A 117 -13.71 12.51 -0.58
CA ILE A 117 -15.10 12.91 -0.41
C ILE A 117 -16.00 12.10 -1.35
N LYS A 118 -15.57 11.95 -2.61
CA LYS A 118 -16.34 11.13 -3.55
C LYS A 118 -16.43 9.68 -3.10
N ALA A 119 -15.32 9.13 -2.62
CA ALA A 119 -15.30 7.73 -2.17
C ALA A 119 -16.21 7.53 -0.98
N ARG A 120 -16.22 8.49 -0.06
CA ARG A 120 -17.09 8.44 1.11
C ARG A 120 -18.56 8.48 0.69
N ARG A 121 -18.91 9.35 -0.24
CA ARG A 121 -20.29 9.43 -0.73
C ARG A 121 -20.70 8.16 -1.46
N LEU A 122 -19.77 7.59 -2.24
CA LEU A 122 -20.02 6.33 -2.89
C LEU A 122 -20.34 5.23 -1.88
N ALA A 123 -19.54 5.15 -0.83
CA ALA A 123 -19.76 4.15 0.21
C ALA A 123 -21.14 4.31 0.82
N GLU A 124 -21.48 5.54 1.19
CA GLU A 124 -22.80 5.82 1.76
C GLU A 124 -23.93 5.41 0.83
N SER A 125 -23.74 5.59 -0.47
CA SER A 125 -24.79 5.30 -1.44
C SER A 125 -25.08 3.81 -1.58
N VAL A 126 -24.16 2.95 -1.14
CA VAL A 126 -24.37 1.50 -1.18
C VAL A 126 -24.43 0.88 0.21
N ASP A 127 -24.71 1.72 1.21
CA ASP A 127 -24.85 1.28 2.60
C ASP A 127 -23.59 0.66 3.17
N VAL A 128 -22.45 1.21 2.79
CA VAL A 128 -21.17 0.89 3.40
C VAL A 128 -20.82 2.07 4.30
N ALA A 129 -20.65 1.81 5.58
CA ALA A 129 -20.51 2.88 6.56
C ALA A 129 -19.07 3.41 6.58
N PRO A 130 -18.83 4.65 6.14
CA PRO A 130 -17.50 5.23 6.35
C PRO A 130 -17.34 5.63 7.81
N VAL A 131 -16.11 5.93 8.20
CA VAL A 131 -15.85 6.46 9.52
C VAL A 131 -16.71 7.72 9.69
N ALA A 132 -17.34 7.87 10.88
CA ALA A 132 -18.20 9.02 11.11
C ALA A 132 -17.43 10.30 10.78
N GLY A 133 -18.05 11.18 10.01
CA GLY A 133 -17.38 12.38 9.57
C GLY A 133 -18.33 13.30 8.82
N ILE A 134 -17.78 14.44 8.42
CA ILE A 134 -18.51 15.39 7.60
C ILE A 134 -18.36 14.93 6.15
N SER A 135 -19.48 14.78 5.46
CA SER A 135 -19.51 14.18 4.12
C SER A 135 -19.14 15.15 2.99
N GLY A 136 -18.58 16.27 3.33
CA GLY A 136 -18.15 17.26 2.34
C GLY A 136 -16.98 18.05 2.87
N PRO A 137 -16.54 19.05 2.11
CA PRO A 137 -15.39 19.83 2.55
C PRO A 137 -15.73 20.67 3.79
N VAL A 138 -14.68 21.01 4.54
CA VAL A 138 -14.82 21.87 5.71
C VAL A 138 -14.92 23.31 5.22
N THR A 139 -16.13 23.81 5.16
CA THR A 139 -16.37 25.18 4.68
C THR A 139 -16.46 26.20 5.79
N SER A 140 -16.60 25.75 7.06
CA SER A 140 -16.68 26.68 8.17
C SER A 140 -16.31 25.98 9.47
N ARG A 141 -15.92 26.80 10.46
CA ARG A 141 -15.66 26.31 11.80
C ARG A 141 -16.92 25.72 12.42
N THR A 142 -18.07 26.29 12.11
CA THR A 142 -19.34 25.84 12.68
C THR A 142 -19.61 24.36 12.35
N LEU A 143 -19.31 23.96 11.11
CA LEU A 143 -19.48 22.56 10.73
C LEU A 143 -18.69 21.63 11.65
N VAL A 144 -17.45 22.01 11.96
CA VAL A 144 -16.60 21.18 12.81
C VAL A 144 -17.10 21.20 14.25
N ASP A 145 -17.49 22.37 14.75
CA ASP A 145 -18.04 22.48 16.13
C ASP A 145 -19.28 21.60 16.28
N ASP A 146 -20.16 21.60 15.28
CA ASP A 146 -21.36 20.75 15.33
C ASP A 146 -20.99 19.28 15.31
N PHE A 147 -20.01 18.92 14.51
CA PHE A 147 -19.57 17.53 14.44
C PHE A 147 -18.98 17.06 15.76
N VAL A 148 -18.17 17.91 16.40
CA VAL A 148 -17.58 17.59 17.70
C VAL A 148 -18.66 17.46 18.77
N ALA A 149 -19.67 18.35 18.72
CA ALA A 149 -20.76 18.26 19.69
C ALA A 149 -21.51 16.94 19.57
N ALA A 150 -21.65 16.41 18.34
CA ALA A 150 -22.37 15.17 18.12
C ALA A 150 -21.51 13.93 18.38
N ASN A 151 -20.21 13.99 18.10
CA ASN A 151 -19.36 12.79 18.09
C ASN A 151 -18.23 12.83 19.12
N GLY A 152 -17.88 13.99 19.64
CA GLY A 152 -16.78 14.12 20.60
C GLY A 152 -15.42 14.17 19.95
N TYR A 153 -14.42 14.41 20.79
CA TYR A 153 -13.02 14.31 20.41
C TYR A 153 -12.54 12.90 20.72
N PRO A 154 -11.45 12.43 20.10
CA PRO A 154 -10.62 13.13 19.14
C PRO A 154 -11.21 13.08 17.74
N ILE A 155 -10.83 14.07 16.92
CA ILE A 155 -11.18 14.10 15.51
C ILE A 155 -9.90 14.18 14.71
N VAL A 156 -10.02 13.92 13.42
CA VAL A 156 -8.88 14.01 12.51
C VAL A 156 -9.31 14.78 11.28
N THR A 157 -8.43 15.68 10.82
CA THR A 157 -8.63 16.33 9.52
C THR A 157 -7.70 15.68 8.51
N LYS A 158 -8.21 15.52 7.30
CA LYS A 158 -7.47 14.90 6.20
C LYS A 158 -7.67 15.75 4.96
N LYS A 159 -6.60 15.89 4.16
CA LYS A 159 -6.76 16.53 2.85
C LYS A 159 -7.47 15.56 1.91
N ALA A 160 -8.41 16.08 1.15
CA ALA A 160 -9.24 15.23 0.29
C ALA A 160 -8.43 14.45 -0.74
N ASP A 161 -7.33 15.02 -1.22
CA ASP A 161 -6.47 14.39 -2.22
C ASP A 161 -5.18 13.84 -1.64
N GLY A 162 -5.03 13.87 -0.31
CA GLY A 162 -3.83 13.35 0.33
C GLY A 162 -3.89 11.85 0.48
N GLY A 163 -2.75 11.21 0.32
CA GLY A 163 -2.64 9.77 0.52
C GLY A 163 -1.42 9.45 1.35
N GLY A 164 -1.33 8.19 1.79
CA GLY A 164 -0.17 7.71 2.52
C GLY A 164 0.08 8.40 3.85
N GLY A 165 -0.98 8.86 4.51
CA GLY A 165 -0.86 9.51 5.81
C GLY A 165 -0.49 10.97 5.77
N ARG A 166 -0.32 11.54 4.60
CA ARG A 166 0.04 12.96 4.48
C ARG A 166 -1.20 13.83 4.62
N GLY A 167 -1.02 15.02 5.20
CA GLY A 167 -2.09 15.97 5.38
C GLY A 167 -3.08 15.57 6.45
N ILE A 168 -2.65 14.78 7.41
CA ILE A 168 -3.49 14.27 8.49
C ILE A 168 -3.10 14.98 9.79
N THR A 169 -4.09 15.56 10.47
CA THR A 169 -3.88 16.21 11.76
C THR A 169 -4.92 15.71 12.75
N VAL A 170 -4.45 15.17 13.87
CA VAL A 170 -5.33 14.72 14.95
C VAL A 170 -5.52 15.86 15.95
N MET A 171 -6.76 16.12 16.33
CA MET A 171 -7.09 17.16 17.28
C MET A 171 -7.87 16.57 18.43
N GLU A 172 -7.46 16.91 19.65
CA GLU A 172 -8.03 16.33 20.85
C GLU A 172 -8.80 17.32 21.71
N SER A 173 -8.81 18.59 21.32
CA SER A 173 -9.40 19.64 22.15
C SER A 173 -9.77 20.83 21.28
N ASP A 174 -10.57 21.73 21.86
CA ASP A 174 -10.91 22.98 21.20
C ASP A 174 -9.67 23.82 20.93
N GLU A 175 -8.66 23.73 21.79
CA GLU A 175 -7.41 24.46 21.57
C GLU A 175 -6.71 23.96 20.31
N ASP A 176 -6.69 22.64 20.09
CA ASP A 176 -6.10 22.10 18.87
C ASP A 176 -6.85 22.60 17.65
N LEU A 177 -8.18 22.67 17.75
CA LEU A 177 -9.00 23.14 16.65
C LEU A 177 -8.72 24.61 16.35
N ASP A 178 -8.55 25.42 17.41
CA ASP A 178 -8.18 26.82 17.24
C ASP A 178 -6.87 26.95 16.47
N LEU A 179 -5.87 26.13 16.83
CA LEU A 179 -4.59 26.17 16.14
C LEU A 179 -4.71 25.77 14.67
N PHE A 180 -5.54 24.77 14.40
CA PHE A 180 -5.73 24.34 13.02
C PHE A 180 -6.31 25.46 12.16
N PHE A 181 -7.37 26.11 12.66
CA PHE A 181 -7.98 27.17 11.88
C PHE A 181 -7.10 28.43 11.80
N ALA A 182 -6.29 28.69 12.84
CA ALA A 182 -5.32 29.77 12.75
C ALA A 182 -4.27 29.50 11.68
N ALA A 183 -3.84 28.25 11.56
CA ALA A 183 -2.81 27.90 10.58
C ALA A 183 -3.32 27.92 9.16
N HIS A 184 -4.57 27.54 8.93
CA HIS A 184 -5.11 27.41 7.57
C HIS A 184 -6.01 28.56 7.15
N GLY A 185 -6.50 29.35 8.09
CA GLY A 185 -7.35 30.48 7.78
C GLY A 185 -8.61 30.05 7.05
N HIS A 186 -8.83 30.62 5.89
CA HIS A 186 -9.99 30.31 5.06
C HIS A 186 -9.73 29.18 4.09
N GLU A 187 -8.53 28.59 4.11
CA GLU A 187 -8.15 27.56 3.14
C GLU A 187 -8.39 26.18 3.73
N THR A 188 -9.62 25.94 4.19
CA THR A 188 -9.98 24.67 4.80
C THR A 188 -10.87 23.80 3.92
N ASP A 189 -11.30 24.32 2.75
CA ASP A 189 -12.24 23.58 1.92
C ASP A 189 -11.62 22.35 1.24
N GLY A 190 -10.30 22.22 1.27
CA GLY A 190 -9.64 21.01 0.78
C GLY A 190 -9.54 19.91 1.82
N PHE A 191 -10.04 20.16 3.03
CA PHE A 191 -9.97 19.19 4.12
C PHE A 191 -11.35 18.62 4.41
N PHE A 192 -11.36 17.41 4.98
CA PHE A 192 -12.57 16.87 5.58
C PHE A 192 -12.24 16.35 6.97
N VAL A 193 -13.26 16.16 7.78
CA VAL A 193 -13.14 15.86 9.20
C VAL A 193 -13.81 14.52 9.49
N GLU A 194 -13.12 13.70 10.27
CA GLU A 194 -13.64 12.41 10.71
C GLU A 194 -13.38 12.20 12.19
N ARG A 195 -14.18 11.34 12.79
CA ARG A 195 -13.89 10.85 14.12
C ARG A 195 -12.57 10.07 14.05
N PHE A 196 -11.71 10.23 15.07
CA PHE A 196 -10.46 9.48 15.13
C PHE A 196 -10.65 8.31 16.09
N ILE A 197 -10.52 7.11 15.56
CA ILE A 197 -10.79 5.89 16.34
C ILE A 197 -9.44 5.32 16.78
N ARG A 198 -9.16 5.36 18.09
CA ARG A 198 -7.86 4.97 18.62
C ARG A 198 -7.71 3.47 18.83
N THR A 199 -8.82 2.76 19.00
CA THR A 199 -8.78 1.37 19.43
C THR A 199 -9.06 0.39 18.31
N ALA A 200 -9.06 0.86 17.07
CA ALA A 200 -9.39 0.00 15.94
C ALA A 200 -8.16 -0.63 15.33
N ARG A 201 -8.36 -1.81 14.74
CA ARG A 201 -7.38 -2.44 13.87
C ARG A 201 -7.59 -1.97 12.44
N HIS A 202 -6.51 -1.95 11.66
CA HIS A 202 -6.58 -1.64 10.24
C HIS A 202 -6.61 -2.97 9.50
N VAL A 203 -7.75 -3.30 8.93
CA VAL A 203 -7.93 -4.55 8.21
C VAL A 203 -8.37 -4.21 6.79
N GLU A 204 -7.84 -4.94 5.83
CA GLU A 204 -8.14 -4.66 4.44
C GLU A 204 -8.42 -5.93 3.68
N THR A 205 -9.10 -5.79 2.53
CA THR A 205 -9.44 -6.92 1.67
C THR A 205 -8.68 -6.78 0.35
N GLN A 206 -8.01 -7.86 -0.03
CA GLN A 206 -7.43 -7.93 -1.37
C GLN A 206 -8.52 -8.34 -2.33
N CYS A 207 -8.92 -7.42 -3.17
CA CYS A 207 -10.06 -7.65 -4.06
C CYS A 207 -9.60 -7.83 -5.50
N ALA A 208 -10.40 -8.56 -6.26
CA ALA A 208 -10.22 -8.70 -7.69
C ALA A 208 -11.59 -8.77 -8.34
N ARG A 209 -11.73 -8.11 -9.48
CA ARG A 209 -12.95 -8.22 -10.28
C ARG A 209 -12.55 -8.17 -11.74
N ASP A 210 -13.09 -9.12 -12.52
CA ASP A 210 -12.75 -9.18 -13.94
C ASP A 210 -13.83 -8.53 -14.80
N SER A 211 -13.57 -8.45 -16.10
CA SER A 211 -14.51 -7.81 -17.01
C SER A 211 -15.78 -8.62 -17.25
N HIS A 212 -15.81 -9.85 -16.75
CA HIS A 212 -16.99 -10.71 -16.84
C HIS A 212 -17.89 -10.56 -15.62
N GLY A 213 -17.49 -9.73 -14.66
CA GLY A 213 -18.30 -9.46 -13.48
C GLY A 213 -18.03 -10.35 -12.29
N SER A 214 -17.08 -11.28 -12.40
CA SER A 214 -16.71 -12.10 -11.25
C SER A 214 -15.91 -11.29 -10.25
N PHE A 215 -16.22 -11.45 -8.97
CA PHE A 215 -15.58 -10.72 -7.88
C PHE A 215 -15.11 -11.69 -6.81
N ALA A 216 -13.96 -11.42 -6.22
CA ALA A 216 -13.49 -12.21 -5.10
C ALA A 216 -12.67 -11.35 -4.16
N VAL A 217 -12.75 -11.68 -2.88
CA VAL A 217 -11.76 -11.24 -1.90
C VAL A 217 -10.78 -12.40 -1.76
N ILE A 218 -9.55 -12.16 -2.20
CA ILE A 218 -8.51 -13.19 -2.25
C ILE A 218 -8.02 -13.53 -0.85
N SER A 219 -7.83 -12.52 -0.03
CA SER A 219 -7.56 -12.68 1.39
C SER A 219 -7.78 -11.35 2.09
N THR A 220 -7.92 -11.42 3.41
CA THR A 220 -7.82 -10.23 4.25
C THR A 220 -6.35 -10.01 4.62
N ARG A 221 -6.06 -8.80 5.11
CA ARG A 221 -4.76 -8.47 5.68
C ARG A 221 -4.97 -7.57 6.88
N ASP A 222 -4.10 -7.73 7.88
CA ASP A 222 -4.07 -6.80 9.01
C ASP A 222 -2.82 -5.95 8.88
N CYS A 223 -3.00 -4.63 8.87
CA CYS A 223 -1.91 -3.68 8.67
C CYS A 223 -1.81 -2.73 9.86
N SER A 224 -2.06 -3.23 11.06
CA SER A 224 -2.17 -2.37 12.24
C SER A 224 -0.81 -1.95 12.81
N VAL A 225 0.29 -2.59 12.44
CA VAL A 225 1.60 -2.12 12.89
C VAL A 225 2.00 -0.95 12.00
N GLN A 226 1.83 0.24 12.52
CA GLN A 226 2.00 1.49 11.79
C GLN A 226 2.69 2.51 12.67
N ARG A 227 3.33 3.48 12.04
CA ARG A 227 3.87 4.65 12.72
C ARG A 227 3.51 5.87 11.89
N ARG A 228 2.82 6.82 12.49
CA ARG A 228 2.36 8.02 11.78
C ARG A 228 1.60 7.66 10.53
N ASN A 229 0.73 6.67 10.66
CA ASN A 229 -0.14 6.17 9.58
C ASN A 229 0.62 5.54 8.42
N GLN A 230 1.92 5.22 8.62
CA GLN A 230 2.70 4.49 7.62
C GLN A 230 2.82 3.05 8.09
N LYS A 231 2.44 2.12 7.23
CA LYS A 231 2.47 0.69 7.55
C LYS A 231 3.92 0.22 7.68
N LEU A 232 4.18 -0.64 8.65
CA LEU A 232 5.51 -1.20 8.87
C LEU A 232 5.52 -2.72 8.76
N ILE A 233 4.51 -3.38 9.30
CA ILE A 233 4.38 -4.84 9.28
C ILE A 233 2.95 -5.15 8.88
N GLU A 234 2.77 -6.02 7.89
CA GLU A 234 1.45 -6.47 7.46
C GLU A 234 1.38 -7.98 7.57
N GLU A 235 0.17 -8.52 7.69
CA GLU A 235 0.01 -9.97 7.74
C GLU A 235 -1.26 -10.39 7.05
N ALA A 236 -1.29 -11.64 6.59
CA ALA A 236 -2.46 -12.28 6.00
C ALA A 236 -2.55 -13.72 6.48
N PRO A 237 -3.79 -14.20 6.64
CA PRO A 237 -5.02 -13.40 6.69
C PRO A 237 -5.10 -12.63 8.00
N ALA A 238 -6.00 -11.67 8.10
CA ALA A 238 -6.17 -10.93 9.34
C ALA A 238 -6.60 -11.92 10.43
N PRO A 239 -5.86 -11.98 11.54
CA PRO A 239 -6.15 -12.99 12.56
C PRO A 239 -7.27 -12.55 13.49
N ALA A 240 -7.99 -13.53 14.03
CA ALA A 240 -8.91 -13.32 15.15
C ALA A 240 -9.88 -12.17 14.93
N LEU A 241 -10.51 -12.15 13.76
CA LEU A 241 -11.54 -11.14 13.51
C LEU A 241 -12.78 -11.45 14.35
N PRO A 242 -13.44 -10.42 14.90
CA PRO A 242 -14.69 -10.68 15.61
C PRO A 242 -15.71 -11.37 14.72
N GLU A 243 -16.64 -12.09 15.36
CA GLU A 243 -17.65 -12.85 14.64
C GLU A 243 -18.42 -11.95 13.67
N GLY A 244 -18.58 -12.42 12.43
CA GLY A 244 -19.36 -11.71 11.42
C GLY A 244 -18.58 -10.62 10.69
N VAL A 245 -17.40 -10.26 11.17
CA VAL A 245 -16.67 -9.16 10.54
C VAL A 245 -16.17 -9.54 9.15
N GLU A 246 -15.60 -10.73 8.99
CA GLU A 246 -15.08 -11.09 7.68
C GLU A 246 -16.18 -11.04 6.62
N GLU A 247 -17.36 -11.54 6.96
CA GLU A 247 -18.49 -11.51 6.02
C GLU A 247 -18.86 -10.08 5.65
N THR A 248 -18.83 -9.17 6.64
CA THR A 248 -19.11 -7.76 6.38
C THR A 248 -18.08 -7.17 5.44
N LEU A 249 -16.79 -7.44 5.69
CA LEU A 249 -15.73 -6.91 4.84
C LEU A 249 -15.88 -7.38 3.41
N VAL A 250 -16.20 -8.67 3.21
CA VAL A 250 -16.37 -9.21 1.87
C VAL A 250 -17.58 -8.57 1.17
N ASP A 251 -18.71 -8.49 1.88
CA ASP A 251 -19.90 -7.91 1.31
C ASP A 251 -19.72 -6.45 0.94
N TRP A 252 -19.13 -5.67 1.84
CA TRP A 252 -18.92 -4.25 1.59
C TRP A 252 -17.94 -4.04 0.43
N SER A 253 -16.91 -4.86 0.36
CA SER A 253 -15.95 -4.77 -0.75
C SER A 253 -16.62 -5.04 -2.08
N ARG A 254 -17.50 -6.07 -2.12
CA ARG A 254 -18.23 -6.37 -3.34
C ARG A 254 -19.12 -5.19 -3.75
N ARG A 255 -19.85 -4.61 -2.78
CA ARG A 255 -20.71 -3.47 -3.08
C ARG A 255 -19.94 -2.32 -3.69
N LEU A 256 -18.78 -2.01 -3.11
CA LEU A 256 -17.97 -0.90 -3.60
C LEU A 256 -17.46 -1.16 -5.01
N PHE A 257 -16.93 -2.36 -5.24
CA PHE A 257 -16.37 -2.69 -6.55
C PHE A 257 -17.46 -2.73 -7.63
N GLU A 258 -18.62 -3.29 -7.29
CA GLU A 258 -19.71 -3.36 -8.28
C GLU A 258 -20.27 -1.98 -8.57
N ALA A 259 -20.36 -1.11 -7.56
CA ALA A 259 -20.95 0.20 -7.76
C ALA A 259 -20.17 1.05 -8.77
N VAL A 260 -18.86 0.95 -8.80
CA VAL A 260 -18.05 1.74 -9.73
C VAL A 260 -17.70 0.97 -11.00
N GLY A 261 -18.06 -0.31 -11.08
CA GLY A 261 -17.66 -1.11 -12.23
C GLY A 261 -16.17 -1.37 -12.26
N TYR A 262 -15.56 -1.60 -11.10
CA TYR A 262 -14.13 -1.81 -10.99
C TYR A 262 -13.71 -3.07 -11.75
N VAL A 263 -12.72 -2.96 -12.60
CA VAL A 263 -12.11 -4.12 -13.27
C VAL A 263 -10.62 -4.07 -12.99
N GLY A 264 -10.11 -5.08 -12.32
CA GLY A 264 -8.72 -5.12 -11.91
C GLY A 264 -8.58 -5.56 -10.47
N LEU A 265 -7.38 -5.42 -9.94
CA LEU A 265 -7.10 -5.66 -8.54
C LEU A 265 -7.14 -4.35 -7.77
N GLY A 266 -7.59 -4.40 -6.55
CA GLY A 266 -7.61 -3.26 -5.66
C GLY A 266 -7.80 -3.72 -4.23
N THR A 267 -7.70 -2.79 -3.31
CA THR A 267 -7.77 -3.10 -1.89
C THR A 267 -8.76 -2.16 -1.23
N CYS A 268 -9.68 -2.72 -0.44
CA CYS A 268 -10.57 -1.91 0.39
C CYS A 268 -10.03 -1.92 1.81
N GLU A 269 -9.93 -0.74 2.42
CA GLU A 269 -9.38 -0.60 3.76
C GLU A 269 -10.48 -0.24 4.76
N PHE A 270 -10.39 -0.84 5.93
CA PHE A 270 -11.41 -0.70 6.98
C PHE A 270 -10.76 -0.54 8.34
N LEU A 271 -11.48 0.08 9.25
CA LEU A 271 -11.16 0.03 10.68
C LEU A 271 -12.12 -0.96 11.33
N VAL A 272 -11.57 -1.82 12.19
CA VAL A 272 -12.35 -2.84 12.89
C VAL A 272 -12.14 -2.65 14.38
N GLU A 273 -13.21 -2.32 15.10
CA GLU A 273 -13.16 -2.14 16.54
C GLU A 273 -13.37 -3.49 17.24
N GLY A 274 -12.96 -3.53 18.50
CA GLY A 274 -13.01 -4.79 19.25
C GLY A 274 -14.41 -5.38 19.41
N ASP A 275 -15.44 -4.52 19.37
CA ASP A 275 -16.83 -4.99 19.46
C ASP A 275 -17.38 -5.45 18.11
N GLY A 276 -16.56 -5.44 17.07
CA GLY A 276 -16.98 -5.86 15.75
C GLY A 276 -17.50 -4.75 14.85
N CYS A 277 -17.49 -3.52 15.32
CA CYS A 277 -17.92 -2.39 14.50
C CYS A 277 -16.90 -2.16 13.38
N VAL A 278 -17.39 -2.07 12.15
CA VAL A 278 -16.54 -1.89 10.96
C VAL A 278 -16.83 -0.53 10.36
N SER A 279 -15.76 0.19 10.00
CA SER A 279 -15.89 1.45 9.29
C SER A 279 -15.01 1.43 8.06
N PHE A 280 -15.54 1.92 6.94
CA PHE A 280 -14.80 1.99 5.70
C PHE A 280 -13.85 3.18 5.68
N LEU A 281 -12.61 2.96 5.24
CA LEU A 281 -11.64 4.04 5.10
C LEU A 281 -11.49 4.50 3.66
N GLU A 282 -11.05 3.60 2.79
CA GLU A 282 -10.77 3.98 1.40
C GLU A 282 -10.55 2.74 0.54
N VAL A 283 -10.55 2.95 -0.75
CA VAL A 283 -10.13 1.94 -1.72
C VAL A 283 -8.81 2.41 -2.32
N ASN A 284 -7.83 1.51 -2.38
CA ASN A 284 -6.59 1.77 -3.10
C ASN A 284 -6.70 1.09 -4.46
N PRO A 285 -6.84 1.86 -5.54
CA PRO A 285 -7.17 1.27 -6.84
C PRO A 285 -5.91 0.88 -7.63
N ARG A 286 -5.11 0.03 -7.01
CA ARG A 286 -3.84 -0.41 -7.57
C ARG A 286 -3.31 -1.57 -6.76
N LEU A 287 -2.21 -2.14 -7.22
CA LEU A 287 -1.51 -3.16 -6.46
C LEU A 287 -0.90 -2.53 -5.21
N GLN A 288 -1.02 -3.18 -4.09
CA GLN A 288 -0.48 -2.67 -2.83
C GLN A 288 0.91 -3.22 -2.57
N VAL A 289 1.70 -2.46 -1.79
CA VAL A 289 3.02 -2.92 -1.36
C VAL A 289 2.93 -4.31 -0.75
N GLU A 290 1.94 -4.53 0.08
CA GLU A 290 1.79 -5.74 0.89
C GLU A 290 1.01 -6.86 0.21
N HIS A 291 0.85 -6.80 -1.11
CA HIS A 291 0.16 -7.87 -1.83
C HIS A 291 0.82 -9.23 -1.64
N THR A 292 2.11 -9.21 -1.33
CA THR A 292 2.91 -10.43 -1.20
C THR A 292 2.34 -11.42 -0.18
N VAL A 293 1.82 -10.92 0.94
CA VAL A 293 1.32 -11.85 1.96
C VAL A 293 0.06 -12.55 1.49
N SER A 294 -0.75 -11.89 0.68
CA SER A 294 -1.92 -12.54 0.09
C SER A 294 -1.50 -13.60 -0.92
N GLU A 295 -0.43 -13.34 -1.66
CA GLU A 295 0.11 -14.33 -2.58
C GLU A 295 0.59 -15.57 -1.83
N GLU A 296 1.32 -15.35 -0.72
CA GLU A 296 1.91 -16.46 0.01
C GLU A 296 0.86 -17.38 0.61
N VAL A 297 -0.27 -16.85 1.06
CA VAL A 297 -1.27 -17.70 1.71
C VAL A 297 -2.24 -18.33 0.72
N THR A 298 -2.21 -17.94 -0.55
CA THR A 298 -3.10 -18.51 -1.56
C THR A 298 -2.37 -19.22 -2.69
N GLY A 299 -1.10 -18.88 -2.90
CA GLY A 299 -0.35 -19.41 -4.05
C GLY A 299 -0.59 -18.67 -5.35
N LEU A 300 -1.41 -17.63 -5.33
CA LEU A 300 -1.65 -16.85 -6.55
C LEU A 300 -0.52 -15.86 -6.78
N ASP A 301 -0.24 -15.59 -8.04
CA ASP A 301 0.61 -14.47 -8.44
C ASP A 301 -0.33 -13.33 -8.81
N LEU A 302 -0.39 -12.30 -7.97
CA LEU A 302 -1.37 -11.24 -8.18
C LEU A 302 -1.02 -10.35 -9.37
N VAL A 303 0.26 -10.23 -9.72
CA VAL A 303 0.63 -9.52 -10.94
C VAL A 303 0.13 -10.30 -12.15
N GLU A 304 0.24 -11.62 -12.13
CA GLU A 304 -0.31 -12.43 -13.21
C GLU A 304 -1.82 -12.22 -13.32
N GLN A 305 -2.51 -12.14 -12.18
CA GLN A 305 -3.95 -11.89 -12.21
C GLN A 305 -4.27 -10.53 -12.82
N GLN A 306 -3.46 -9.51 -12.51
CA GLN A 306 -3.64 -8.21 -13.15
C GLN A 306 -3.51 -8.30 -14.66
N LEU A 307 -2.51 -9.03 -15.14
CA LEU A 307 -2.30 -9.19 -16.57
C LEU A 307 -3.45 -9.95 -17.23
N ARG A 308 -3.94 -11.01 -16.59
CA ARG A 308 -5.08 -11.76 -17.10
C ARG A 308 -6.31 -10.88 -17.22
N ILE A 309 -6.63 -10.16 -16.14
CA ILE A 309 -7.84 -9.33 -16.15
C ILE A 309 -7.71 -8.22 -17.17
N ALA A 310 -6.54 -7.59 -17.29
CA ALA A 310 -6.33 -6.53 -18.27
C ALA A 310 -6.42 -7.04 -19.70
N SER A 311 -6.15 -8.33 -19.92
CA SER A 311 -6.29 -8.96 -21.22
C SER A 311 -7.72 -9.40 -21.53
N GLY A 312 -8.64 -9.18 -20.61
CA GLY A 312 -10.03 -9.59 -20.79
C GLY A 312 -10.32 -11.01 -20.40
N GLU A 313 -9.37 -11.71 -19.82
CA GLU A 313 -9.56 -13.10 -19.38
C GLU A 313 -10.25 -13.17 -18.04
N PRO A 314 -10.93 -14.27 -17.74
CA PRO A 314 -11.48 -14.45 -16.41
C PRO A 314 -10.35 -14.54 -15.37
N MET A 315 -10.60 -14.02 -14.18
CA MET A 315 -9.63 -14.18 -13.11
C MET A 315 -9.61 -15.62 -12.62
N ALA A 316 -8.48 -16.02 -12.02
CA ALA A 316 -8.38 -17.35 -11.46
C ALA A 316 -9.25 -17.44 -10.21
N GLU A 317 -9.75 -18.65 -9.94
CA GLU A 317 -10.45 -18.91 -8.69
C GLU A 317 -9.43 -18.88 -7.55
N ALA A 318 -9.73 -18.08 -6.51
CA ALA A 318 -8.80 -17.96 -5.39
C ALA A 318 -8.98 -19.12 -4.42
N PRO A 319 -7.91 -19.86 -4.11
CA PRO A 319 -8.02 -20.87 -3.06
C PRO A 319 -8.20 -20.23 -1.69
N ALA A 320 -8.83 -20.94 -0.77
CA ALA A 320 -8.89 -20.47 0.59
C ALA A 320 -7.48 -20.35 1.17
N PRO A 321 -7.19 -19.32 1.95
CA PRO A 321 -5.86 -19.19 2.53
C PRO A 321 -5.50 -20.40 3.41
N ARG A 322 -4.25 -20.85 3.30
CA ARG A 322 -3.80 -22.07 3.97
C ARG A 322 -2.62 -21.90 4.89
N ALA A 323 -2.15 -20.69 5.07
CA ALA A 323 -0.94 -20.43 5.82
C ALA A 323 -1.08 -19.08 6.48
N HIS A 324 -0.02 -18.63 7.12
CA HIS A 324 0.05 -17.27 7.64
C HIS A 324 1.33 -16.63 7.18
N SER A 325 1.24 -15.38 6.74
CA SER A 325 2.40 -14.68 6.18
C SER A 325 2.50 -13.29 6.77
N PHE A 326 3.74 -12.87 7.08
CA PHE A 326 4.07 -11.51 7.49
C PHE A 326 4.94 -10.86 6.44
N GLU A 327 4.74 -9.56 6.22
CA GLU A 327 5.66 -8.75 5.44
C GLU A 327 6.24 -7.69 6.37
N PHE A 328 7.56 -7.58 6.37
CA PHE A 328 8.28 -6.56 7.12
C PHE A 328 8.89 -5.59 6.12
N ARG A 329 8.54 -4.32 6.25
CA ARG A 329 9.13 -3.28 5.39
C ARG A 329 10.49 -2.92 5.93
N ILE A 330 11.54 -3.31 5.23
CA ILE A 330 12.90 -3.02 5.63
C ILE A 330 13.27 -1.68 5.03
N THR A 331 13.33 -0.67 5.89
CA THR A 331 13.56 0.71 5.46
C THR A 331 14.93 1.17 5.90
N CYS A 332 15.42 2.26 5.30
CA CYS A 332 16.63 2.91 5.77
C CYS A 332 16.26 4.01 6.76
N GLU A 333 15.70 3.57 7.88
CA GLU A 333 15.29 4.46 8.96
C GLU A 333 15.89 3.93 10.26
N ASP A 334 16.34 4.87 11.10
CA ASP A 334 17.09 4.52 12.29
C ASP A 334 16.17 4.51 13.51
N PRO A 335 15.84 3.34 14.04
CA PRO A 335 14.97 3.29 15.20
C PRO A 335 15.60 3.88 16.46
N ALA A 336 16.92 3.88 16.56
CA ALA A 336 17.60 4.50 17.71
C ALA A 336 17.48 6.02 17.69
N SER A 337 17.15 6.61 16.56
CA SER A 337 17.05 8.07 16.41
C SER A 337 15.63 8.48 15.99
N GLY A 338 14.62 7.77 16.46
CA GLY A 338 13.23 8.12 16.18
C GLY A 338 12.78 7.82 14.77
N MET A 339 13.39 6.82 14.14
CA MET A 339 13.04 6.40 12.77
C MET A 339 13.32 7.48 11.72
N ILE A 340 14.30 8.34 11.99
CA ILE A 340 14.69 9.31 10.97
C ILE A 340 15.41 8.58 9.83
N PRO A 341 15.35 9.13 8.61
CA PRO A 341 16.04 8.50 7.50
C PRO A 341 17.53 8.36 7.75
N SER A 342 18.06 7.20 7.37
CA SER A 342 19.48 6.90 7.43
C SER A 342 20.04 6.93 6.01
N THR A 343 21.22 7.45 5.84
CA THR A 343 21.89 7.48 4.55
C THR A 343 23.22 6.78 4.65
N GLY A 344 23.75 6.40 3.51
CA GLY A 344 25.05 5.74 3.47
C GLY A 344 25.12 4.76 2.33
N THR A 345 26.22 4.04 2.29
CA THR A 345 26.44 3.01 1.30
C THR A 345 26.28 1.63 1.94
N VAL A 346 25.52 0.77 1.28
CA VAL A 346 25.31 -0.59 1.78
C VAL A 346 26.61 -1.36 1.53
N THR A 347 27.38 -1.57 2.61
CA THR A 347 28.69 -2.22 2.50
C THR A 347 28.61 -3.71 2.68
N ARG A 348 27.53 -4.21 3.28
CA ARG A 348 27.32 -5.63 3.45
C ARG A 348 25.83 -5.89 3.38
N LEU A 349 25.46 -6.93 2.65
CA LEU A 349 24.06 -7.31 2.51
C LEU A 349 23.95 -8.83 2.51
N ARG A 350 23.31 -9.35 3.55
CA ARG A 350 22.96 -10.77 3.60
C ARG A 350 21.49 -10.91 3.84
N TRP A 351 20.82 -11.54 2.89
CA TRP A 351 19.40 -11.81 3.03
C TRP A 351 19.19 -13.09 3.81
N PRO A 352 18.17 -13.16 4.66
CA PRO A 352 17.79 -14.43 5.26
C PRO A 352 17.29 -15.38 4.18
N LEU A 353 17.56 -16.65 4.35
CA LEU A 353 17.16 -17.68 3.40
C LEU A 353 16.46 -18.80 4.14
N GLY A 354 16.05 -19.82 3.41
CA GLY A 354 15.44 -20.99 4.01
C GLY A 354 13.95 -21.06 3.72
N HIS A 355 13.35 -22.10 4.20
CA HIS A 355 11.96 -22.40 3.91
C HIS A 355 11.04 -21.28 4.40
N GLY A 356 10.16 -20.82 3.51
CA GLY A 356 9.17 -19.84 3.88
C GLY A 356 9.68 -18.40 3.96
N VAL A 357 10.86 -18.12 3.39
CA VAL A 357 11.42 -16.76 3.39
C VAL A 357 11.50 -16.26 1.96
N ARG A 358 10.93 -15.08 1.73
CA ARG A 358 10.90 -14.44 0.41
C ARG A 358 11.37 -13.00 0.55
N ILE A 359 12.20 -12.56 -0.37
CA ILE A 359 12.72 -11.20 -0.38
C ILE A 359 12.30 -10.51 -1.66
N GLU A 360 11.74 -9.29 -1.54
CA GLU A 360 11.53 -8.42 -2.68
C GLU A 360 12.38 -7.17 -2.43
N SER A 361 13.40 -6.98 -3.23
CA SER A 361 14.43 -5.99 -2.90
C SER A 361 14.69 -5.04 -4.05
N GLY A 362 15.01 -3.79 -3.69
CA GLY A 362 15.50 -2.81 -4.64
C GLY A 362 16.98 -2.49 -4.46
N ILE A 363 17.70 -3.23 -3.60
CA ILE A 363 19.10 -2.89 -3.31
C ILE A 363 20.04 -4.08 -3.51
N ASN A 364 21.31 -3.73 -3.76
CA ASN A 364 22.44 -4.66 -3.77
C ASN A 364 23.56 -4.05 -2.96
N GLU A 365 24.58 -4.86 -2.66
CA GLU A 365 25.78 -4.30 -2.05
C GLU A 365 26.37 -3.23 -2.95
N GLY A 366 26.86 -2.17 -2.33
CA GLY A 366 27.47 -1.06 -3.03
C GLY A 366 26.53 0.09 -3.35
N VAL A 367 25.22 -0.12 -3.18
CA VAL A 367 24.25 0.94 -3.43
C VAL A 367 24.39 2.04 -2.40
N THR A 368 24.35 3.29 -2.83
CA THR A 368 24.32 4.43 -1.94
C THR A 368 22.87 4.88 -1.77
N VAL A 369 22.43 4.91 -0.52
CA VAL A 369 21.07 5.33 -0.17
C VAL A 369 21.11 6.79 0.20
N THR A 370 20.23 7.59 -0.42
CA THR A 370 20.14 9.02 -0.15
C THR A 370 18.76 9.37 0.35
N PRO A 371 18.59 10.53 1.00
CA PRO A 371 17.27 10.90 1.51
C PRO A 371 16.28 11.30 0.41
N ASP A 372 16.73 11.40 -0.84
CA ASP A 372 15.85 11.82 -1.93
C ASP A 372 14.91 10.72 -2.40
N PHE A 373 15.13 9.48 -1.97
CA PHE A 373 14.36 8.34 -2.44
C PHE A 373 13.47 7.80 -1.33
N ASP A 374 12.51 6.97 -1.74
CA ASP A 374 11.66 6.23 -0.81
C ASP A 374 12.57 5.47 0.17
N PRO A 375 12.30 5.55 1.47
CA PRO A 375 13.15 4.86 2.44
C PRO A 375 13.08 3.33 2.37
N MET A 376 12.07 2.74 1.72
CA MET A 376 11.95 1.29 1.73
C MET A 376 13.02 0.66 0.85
N LEU A 377 13.84 -0.20 1.45
CA LEU A 377 14.91 -0.91 0.77
C LEU A 377 14.43 -2.25 0.23
N ALA A 378 13.57 -2.93 0.99
CA ALA A 378 13.15 -4.27 0.65
C ALA A 378 11.94 -4.67 1.48
N LYS A 379 11.32 -5.77 1.07
CA LYS A 379 10.26 -6.42 1.83
C LYS A 379 10.74 -7.81 2.19
N LEU A 380 10.70 -8.13 3.48
CA LEU A 380 10.98 -9.48 3.97
C LEU A 380 9.62 -10.13 4.22
N VAL A 381 9.37 -11.23 3.54
CA VAL A 381 8.08 -11.92 3.62
C VAL A 381 8.33 -13.30 4.20
N VAL A 382 7.65 -13.60 5.31
CA VAL A 382 7.88 -14.83 6.05
C VAL A 382 6.55 -15.57 6.16
N THR A 383 6.55 -16.85 5.78
CA THR A 383 5.31 -17.64 5.72
C THR A 383 5.51 -18.95 6.43
N ALA A 384 4.48 -19.39 7.16
CA ALA A 384 4.52 -20.65 7.87
C ALA A 384 3.09 -21.17 7.99
N PRO A 385 2.90 -22.45 8.42
CA PRO A 385 1.54 -22.99 8.45
C PRO A 385 0.59 -22.33 9.44
N SER A 386 1.11 -21.68 10.50
CA SER A 386 0.29 -20.99 11.49
C SER A 386 0.90 -19.66 11.84
N ARG A 387 0.12 -18.81 12.48
CA ARG A 387 0.62 -17.49 12.89
C ARG A 387 1.76 -17.66 13.90
N GLU A 388 1.61 -18.56 14.86
CA GLU A 388 2.65 -18.80 15.86
C GLU A 388 3.96 -19.24 15.19
N ALA A 389 3.86 -20.17 14.23
CA ALA A 389 5.05 -20.63 13.51
C ALA A 389 5.65 -19.52 12.67
N ALA A 390 4.78 -18.66 12.09
CA ALA A 390 5.27 -17.54 11.28
C ALA A 390 6.01 -16.52 12.14
N ILE A 391 5.55 -16.28 13.37
CA ILE A 391 6.27 -15.40 14.30
C ILE A 391 7.66 -15.96 14.60
N ALA A 392 7.73 -17.26 14.91
CA ALA A 392 9.04 -17.88 15.20
C ALA A 392 9.97 -17.79 14.01
N ARG A 393 9.44 -18.09 12.83
CA ARG A 393 10.25 -18.02 11.60
C ARG A 393 10.67 -16.58 11.29
N ALA A 394 9.79 -15.62 11.55
CA ALA A 394 10.11 -14.22 11.33
C ALA A 394 11.26 -13.76 12.23
N ARG A 395 11.25 -14.20 13.50
CA ARG A 395 12.32 -13.82 14.41
C ARG A 395 13.65 -14.38 13.92
N ARG A 396 13.65 -15.62 13.44
CA ARG A 396 14.89 -16.20 12.89
C ARG A 396 15.34 -15.42 11.64
N ALA A 397 14.41 -15.13 10.73
CA ALA A 397 14.77 -14.44 9.50
C ALA A 397 15.28 -13.04 9.77
N LEU A 398 14.63 -12.32 10.69
CA LEU A 398 15.08 -10.96 11.03
C LEU A 398 16.47 -11.00 11.68
N ALA A 399 16.78 -12.05 12.44
CA ALA A 399 18.10 -12.17 13.03
C ALA A 399 19.18 -12.50 11.99
N GLU A 400 18.81 -13.22 10.93
CA GLU A 400 19.77 -13.54 9.87
C GLU A 400 20.03 -12.35 8.93
N LEU A 401 19.10 -11.43 8.85
CA LEU A 401 19.26 -10.26 7.97
C LEU A 401 20.43 -9.43 8.45
N ASP A 402 21.39 -9.16 7.56
CA ASP A 402 22.56 -8.40 7.93
C ASP A 402 22.80 -7.33 6.86
N ILE A 403 22.50 -6.09 7.23
CA ILE A 403 22.71 -4.93 6.35
C ILE A 403 23.61 -3.97 7.11
N LYS A 404 24.76 -3.65 6.53
CA LYS A 404 25.71 -2.69 7.09
C LYS A 404 25.79 -1.47 6.20
N GLY A 405 26.09 -0.34 6.81
CA GLY A 405 26.26 0.92 6.10
C GLY A 405 25.05 1.83 6.17
N VAL A 406 23.88 1.28 6.46
CA VAL A 406 22.68 2.06 6.73
C VAL A 406 21.95 1.41 7.90
N ALA A 407 21.18 2.20 8.62
CA ALA A 407 20.37 1.69 9.73
C ALA A 407 19.03 1.17 9.21
N THR A 408 18.55 0.09 9.79
CA THR A 408 17.23 -0.45 9.47
C THR A 408 16.50 -0.83 10.75
N PRO A 409 15.20 -1.02 10.73
CA PRO A 409 14.46 -1.39 11.92
C PRO A 409 14.33 -2.91 12.16
N ALA A 410 15.16 -3.73 11.52
CA ALA A 410 14.97 -5.18 11.60
C ALA A 410 15.00 -5.70 13.04
N ALA A 411 15.95 -5.22 13.86
CA ALA A 411 16.03 -5.68 15.25
C ALA A 411 14.82 -5.21 16.05
N LEU A 412 14.34 -4.01 15.78
CA LEU A 412 13.13 -3.53 16.43
C LEU A 412 11.93 -4.41 16.08
N TYR A 413 11.81 -4.79 14.82
CA TYR A 413 10.70 -5.66 14.41
C TYR A 413 10.74 -7.00 15.15
N SER A 414 11.95 -7.56 15.32
CA SER A 414 12.08 -8.81 16.04
C SER A 414 11.57 -8.70 17.48
N SER A 415 11.88 -7.56 18.12
CA SER A 415 11.39 -7.30 19.47
C SER A 415 9.88 -7.12 19.49
N VAL A 416 9.33 -6.46 18.49
CA VAL A 416 7.89 -6.18 18.43
C VAL A 416 7.09 -7.49 18.34
N VAL A 417 7.50 -8.38 17.43
CA VAL A 417 6.73 -9.63 17.26
C VAL A 417 6.90 -10.59 18.43
N ALA A 418 7.89 -10.35 19.29
CA ALA A 418 8.09 -11.16 20.47
C ALA A 418 7.23 -10.73 21.66
N LEU A 419 6.62 -9.54 21.58
CA LEU A 419 5.79 -9.07 22.68
C LEU A 419 4.53 -9.89 22.84
N ASP A 420 4.12 -10.12 24.09
CA ASP A 420 2.91 -10.90 24.37
C ASP A 420 1.68 -10.28 23.70
N GLU A 421 1.61 -8.97 23.66
CA GLU A 421 0.45 -8.30 23.04
C GLU A 421 0.33 -8.58 21.56
N PHE A 422 1.44 -8.90 20.89
CA PHE A 422 1.40 -9.18 19.46
C PHE A 422 0.66 -10.48 19.15
N SER A 423 0.78 -11.41 20.01
CA SER A 423 0.09 -12.67 19.97
C SER A 423 -1.28 -12.51 20.42
N PRO A 424 -2.40 -12.62 20.19
CA PRO A 424 -3.11 -13.30 19.13
C PRO A 424 -3.33 -12.43 17.89
N HIS A 425 -3.27 -11.11 18.07
CA HIS A 425 -3.36 -10.15 16.98
C HIS A 425 -2.86 -8.81 17.49
N VAL A 426 -2.45 -7.94 16.56
CA VAL A 426 -2.06 -6.59 16.94
C VAL A 426 -3.29 -5.86 17.50
N PRO A 427 -3.18 -5.25 18.69
CA PRO A 427 -4.37 -4.69 19.33
C PRO A 427 -5.04 -3.54 18.57
N SER A 428 -4.25 -2.62 18.02
CA SER A 428 -4.82 -1.46 17.33
C SER A 428 -3.75 -0.76 16.50
N THR A 429 -4.17 0.20 15.69
CA THR A 429 -3.24 0.99 14.89
C THR A 429 -2.35 1.88 15.73
N ARG A 430 -2.68 2.10 17.01
CA ARG A 430 -1.87 2.91 17.92
C ARG A 430 -0.87 2.07 18.71
N TRP A 431 -1.00 0.76 18.65
CA TRP A 431 -0.23 -0.11 19.52
C TRP A 431 1.28 0.05 19.35
N PHE A 432 1.75 0.10 18.11
CA PHE A 432 3.19 0.18 17.88
C PHE A 432 3.76 1.47 18.45
N GLU A 433 3.13 2.60 18.19
CA GLU A 433 3.61 3.89 18.70
C GLU A 433 3.54 3.93 20.22
N ASP A 434 2.49 3.42 20.81
CA ASP A 434 2.36 3.37 22.27
C ASP A 434 3.38 2.41 22.88
N SER A 435 3.81 1.40 22.18
CA SER A 435 4.77 0.40 22.68
C SER A 435 6.19 0.68 22.26
N UNK A 436 6.18 1.43 21.36
CA UNK A 436 7.48 1.70 20.80
C UNK A 436 8.51 2.21 21.76
N UNK A 437 8.15 2.71 22.75
CA UNK A 437 9.05 3.12 23.74
C UNK A 437 9.68 1.95 24.43
N UNK A 438 8.94 1.09 24.59
CA UNK A 438 9.35 -0.16 25.12
C UNK A 438 10.09 -1.03 24.18
N UNK A 439 9.80 -0.95 23.16
CA UNK A 439 10.41 -1.73 22.12
C UNK A 439 11.70 -1.13 21.65
N UNK A 440 11.78 -0.04 21.60
CA UNK A 440 12.95 0.69 21.25
C UNK A 440 14.01 0.67 22.31
N UNK A 441 13.61 0.52 23.16
CA UNK A 441 14.50 0.38 24.28
C UNK A 441 15.14 -0.93 24.34
N UNK A 442 14.59 -1.48 23.81
CA UNK A 442 15.07 -2.80 23.70
C UNK A 442 16.04 -2.95 22.84
#